data_c66ea6195efcca2e22e3127b06ab53e1
#
_entry.id   c66ea6195efcca2e22e3127b06ab53e1
#
_cell.length_a   1.000
_cell.length_b   1.000
_cell.length_c   1.000
_cell.angle_alpha   90.00
_cell.angle_beta   90.00
_cell.angle_gamma   90.00
#
_symmetry.space_group_name_H-M   'P 1'
#
loop_
_entity.id
_entity.type
_entity.pdbx_description
1 polymer ?
#
loop_
_entity_poly.entity_id
_entity_poly.type
_entity_poly.pdbx_seq_one_letter_code
_entity_poly.pdbx_strand_id
1 'polypeptide(L)'
;MAGEGSPQVSQRIVVIGAGVIGAAIANQLAQAGHQVTVVDRGVPAGDASGRSFGWINASFFAGDAHFRLRAAGIEAWRRAEIEGLTWSGSLWFEEEGEGFDAMCAQLNNLKYPLEVIDKEKFKKLEPHISVPPERALRLPAEAAADTGVVTHALLARAQSYGAKALLGVDVREIDTRNGAVSYVETSAGTLAADCVVVAAGTGSPALVEPLGVFLPMLRRPGLLITTCAMPPVLSHILVAPGQELRQMPDGRFLAPTSPNHQADEASDLTASVQSLADGALERVSRLLPKHTLTIESTTLAFRPVPQDGLPVVGPAGPDGLYIATMHSGVTLAAIIGELVAQELTNGGPAELLAPYRPARFAD
;
A
#
# COMPACT_ATOMS: atom_id res chain seq x y z
N MET A 1 28.11 -19.65 -25.89
CA MET A 1 28.49 -20.20 -24.57
C MET A 1 27.71 -19.38 -23.54
N ALA A 2 26.64 -19.95 -23.00
CA ALA A 2 25.90 -19.34 -21.89
C ALA A 2 26.82 -19.38 -20.67
N GLY A 3 27.13 -18.22 -20.08
CA GLY A 3 27.88 -18.14 -18.84
C GLY A 3 27.10 -18.83 -17.73
N GLU A 4 27.67 -19.86 -17.15
CA GLU A 4 27.19 -20.45 -15.91
C GLU A 4 27.28 -19.38 -14.84
N GLY A 5 26.11 -18.80 -14.47
CA GLY A 5 26.01 -17.92 -13.32
C GLY A 5 26.47 -18.66 -12.09
N SER A 6 27.35 -18.07 -11.29
CA SER A 6 27.75 -18.61 -9.99
C SER A 6 26.51 -19.05 -9.21
N PRO A 7 26.53 -20.20 -8.51
CA PRO A 7 25.37 -20.65 -7.75
C PRO A 7 24.97 -19.57 -6.74
N GLN A 8 23.73 -19.12 -6.86
CA GLN A 8 23.15 -18.11 -5.96
C GLN A 8 23.13 -18.65 -4.55
N VAL A 9 23.82 -17.98 -3.62
CA VAL A 9 23.87 -18.39 -2.23
C VAL A 9 22.51 -18.09 -1.57
N SER A 10 21.81 -19.12 -1.15
CA SER A 10 20.57 -18.96 -0.37
C SER A 10 20.90 -18.33 0.97
N GLN A 11 20.27 -17.18 1.28
CA GLN A 11 20.42 -16.46 2.54
C GLN A 11 19.25 -16.75 3.48
N ARG A 12 19.50 -16.67 4.79
CA ARG A 12 18.47 -16.65 5.83
C ARG A 12 17.97 -15.20 5.97
N ILE A 13 16.75 -14.93 5.52
CA ILE A 13 16.19 -13.59 5.53
C ILE A 13 15.01 -13.54 6.51
N VAL A 14 15.09 -12.64 7.49
CA VAL A 14 13.98 -12.35 8.38
C VAL A 14 13.26 -11.10 7.87
N VAL A 15 11.98 -11.22 7.55
CA VAL A 15 11.10 -10.09 7.18
C VAL A 15 10.26 -9.74 8.39
N ILE A 16 10.44 -8.54 8.93
CA ILE A 16 9.68 -8.05 10.09
C ILE A 16 8.47 -7.25 9.60
N GLY A 17 7.29 -7.80 9.85
CA GLY A 17 6.00 -7.27 9.43
C GLY A 17 5.29 -8.15 8.40
N ALA A 18 4.07 -8.59 8.72
CA ALA A 18 3.17 -9.34 7.84
C ALA A 18 2.07 -8.45 7.23
N GLY A 19 2.37 -7.16 7.03
CA GLY A 19 1.57 -6.27 6.19
C GLY A 19 1.78 -6.57 4.71
N VAL A 20 1.05 -5.88 3.82
CA VAL A 20 1.09 -6.11 2.37
C VAL A 20 2.51 -5.97 1.78
N ILE A 21 3.34 -5.07 2.32
CA ILE A 21 4.74 -4.89 1.87
C ILE A 21 5.59 -6.08 2.28
N GLY A 22 5.56 -6.47 3.57
CA GLY A 22 6.34 -7.63 4.04
C GLY A 22 5.91 -8.93 3.38
N ALA A 23 4.62 -9.14 3.17
CA ALA A 23 4.09 -10.31 2.46
C ALA A 23 4.55 -10.35 0.99
N ALA A 24 4.53 -9.21 0.29
CA ALA A 24 5.01 -9.13 -1.09
C ALA A 24 6.53 -9.40 -1.20
N ILE A 25 7.33 -8.81 -0.30
CA ILE A 25 8.77 -9.06 -0.24
C ILE A 25 9.06 -10.52 0.07
N ALA A 26 8.39 -11.08 1.08
CA ALA A 26 8.58 -12.48 1.47
C ALA A 26 8.22 -13.45 0.32
N ASN A 27 7.15 -13.16 -0.42
CA ASN A 27 6.75 -13.94 -1.58
C ASN A 27 7.87 -13.97 -2.64
N GLN A 28 8.41 -12.83 -3.01
CA GLN A 28 9.42 -12.73 -4.05
C GLN A 28 10.77 -13.35 -3.62
N LEU A 29 11.18 -13.11 -2.36
CA LEU A 29 12.41 -13.70 -1.81
C LEU A 29 12.33 -15.23 -1.69
N ALA A 30 11.20 -15.76 -1.23
CA ALA A 30 10.99 -17.20 -1.15
C ALA A 30 10.96 -17.84 -2.54
N GLN A 31 10.31 -17.20 -3.51
CA GLN A 31 10.32 -17.63 -4.91
C GLN A 31 11.74 -17.63 -5.51
N ALA A 32 12.59 -16.67 -5.09
CA ALA A 32 14.00 -16.62 -5.49
C ALA A 32 14.87 -17.67 -4.77
N GLY A 33 14.34 -18.49 -3.87
CA GLY A 33 15.04 -19.60 -3.22
C GLY A 33 15.75 -19.23 -1.89
N HIS A 34 15.47 -18.06 -1.32
CA HIS A 34 15.98 -17.70 0.00
C HIS A 34 15.19 -18.42 1.13
N GLN A 35 15.84 -18.59 2.28
CA GLN A 35 15.20 -19.11 3.49
C GLN A 35 14.52 -17.95 4.22
N VAL A 36 13.25 -17.72 3.95
CA VAL A 36 12.49 -16.57 4.45
C VAL A 36 11.71 -16.94 5.72
N THR A 37 11.82 -16.10 6.75
CA THR A 37 10.95 -16.15 7.93
C THR A 37 10.29 -14.77 8.10
N VAL A 38 8.97 -14.73 7.99
CA VAL A 38 8.17 -13.54 8.31
C VAL A 38 7.83 -13.55 9.80
N VAL A 39 8.05 -12.44 10.48
CA VAL A 39 7.71 -12.28 11.91
C VAL A 39 6.75 -11.11 12.06
N ASP A 40 5.64 -11.31 12.77
CA ASP A 40 4.70 -10.24 13.09
C ASP A 40 4.12 -10.42 14.48
N ARG A 41 3.99 -9.33 15.24
CA ARG A 41 3.40 -9.32 16.59
C ARG A 41 1.91 -9.65 16.60
N GLY A 42 1.23 -9.49 15.49
CA GLY A 42 -0.19 -9.71 15.32
C GLY A 42 -0.52 -10.78 14.29
N VAL A 43 -1.49 -10.45 13.44
CA VAL A 43 -1.96 -11.28 12.33
C VAL A 43 -1.62 -10.62 10.99
N PRO A 44 -1.60 -11.37 9.88
CA PRO A 44 -1.40 -10.79 8.56
C PRO A 44 -2.42 -9.69 8.29
N ALA A 45 -1.98 -8.57 7.71
CA ALA A 45 -2.80 -7.38 7.48
C ALA A 45 -3.47 -6.79 8.73
N GLY A 46 -3.03 -7.11 9.93
CA GLY A 46 -3.68 -6.73 11.19
C GLY A 46 -3.70 -5.22 11.49
N ASP A 47 -2.89 -4.43 10.80
CA ASP A 47 -2.78 -2.98 11.00
C ASP A 47 -3.16 -2.20 9.72
N ALA A 48 -2.37 -1.21 9.29
CA ALA A 48 -2.67 -0.31 8.17
C ALA A 48 -3.08 -1.04 6.88
N SER A 49 -2.51 -2.21 6.59
CA SER A 49 -2.86 -3.00 5.42
C SER A 49 -4.31 -3.45 5.41
N GLY A 50 -4.81 -4.09 6.46
CA GLY A 50 -6.21 -4.55 6.52
C GLY A 50 -7.24 -3.45 6.78
N ARG A 51 -6.78 -2.22 7.02
CA ARG A 51 -7.61 -1.04 7.27
C ARG A 51 -7.38 0.03 6.22
N SER A 52 -7.11 -0.39 4.99
CA SER A 52 -6.83 0.50 3.85
C SER A 52 -8.04 0.63 2.95
N PHE A 53 -8.21 1.80 2.35
CA PHE A 53 -9.19 1.99 1.28
C PHE A 53 -8.91 1.06 0.08
N GLY A 54 -7.66 0.64 -0.10
CA GLY A 54 -7.28 -0.39 -1.05
C GLY A 54 -7.32 0.07 -2.51
N TRP A 55 -6.97 1.32 -2.80
CA TRP A 55 -6.91 1.85 -4.15
C TRP A 55 -5.50 1.71 -4.73
N ILE A 56 -5.39 0.99 -5.84
CA ILE A 56 -4.18 0.85 -6.66
C ILE A 56 -4.27 1.88 -7.78
N ASN A 57 -3.47 2.92 -7.70
CA ASN A 57 -3.50 4.05 -8.64
C ASN A 57 -2.12 4.65 -8.87
N ALA A 58 -1.96 5.37 -9.98
CA ALA A 58 -0.81 6.22 -10.24
C ALA A 58 -1.23 7.67 -10.58
N SER A 59 -2.51 8.00 -10.45
CA SER A 59 -3.06 9.34 -10.70
C SER A 59 -2.72 10.36 -9.61
N PHE A 60 -2.43 9.90 -8.37
CA PHE A 60 -2.01 10.76 -7.27
C PHE A 60 -0.55 10.46 -6.90
N PHE A 61 0.35 11.42 -7.11
CA PHE A 61 1.79 11.24 -6.95
C PHE A 61 2.50 12.53 -6.55
N ALA A 62 3.68 12.39 -5.94
CA ALA A 62 4.54 13.48 -5.53
C ALA A 62 5.76 13.56 -6.49
N GLY A 63 5.53 13.97 -7.73
CA GLY A 63 6.56 14.12 -8.76
C GLY A 63 6.81 12.88 -9.63
N ASP A 64 7.55 13.07 -10.72
CA ASP A 64 7.70 12.10 -11.83
C ASP A 64 8.32 10.76 -11.41
N ALA A 65 9.29 10.78 -10.49
CA ALA A 65 9.89 9.53 -10.01
C ALA A 65 8.85 8.68 -9.26
N HIS A 66 8.01 9.33 -8.43
CA HIS A 66 6.95 8.65 -7.70
C HIS A 66 5.85 8.13 -8.65
N PHE A 67 5.49 8.90 -9.67
CA PHE A 67 4.59 8.43 -10.72
C PHE A 67 5.13 7.16 -11.40
N ARG A 68 6.40 7.17 -11.84
CA ARG A 68 7.01 5.99 -12.49
C ARG A 68 6.98 4.76 -11.59
N LEU A 69 7.29 4.91 -10.31
CA LEU A 69 7.26 3.79 -9.36
C LEU A 69 5.82 3.27 -9.17
N ARG A 70 4.82 4.15 -9.07
CA ARG A 70 3.40 3.77 -8.94
C ARG A 70 2.88 3.10 -10.21
N ALA A 71 3.21 3.62 -11.38
CA ALA A 71 2.85 2.99 -12.66
C ALA A 71 3.46 1.59 -12.80
N ALA A 72 4.75 1.43 -12.44
CA ALA A 72 5.38 0.12 -12.34
C ALA A 72 4.69 -0.81 -11.32
N GLY A 73 4.17 -0.24 -10.22
CA GLY A 73 3.35 -0.96 -9.23
C GLY A 73 2.06 -1.54 -9.82
N ILE A 74 1.34 -0.77 -10.62
CA ILE A 74 0.14 -1.25 -11.34
C ILE A 74 0.51 -2.43 -12.25
N GLU A 75 1.57 -2.29 -13.03
CA GLU A 75 1.99 -3.35 -13.94
C GLU A 75 2.51 -4.60 -13.19
N ALA A 76 3.19 -4.42 -12.06
CA ALA A 76 3.59 -5.54 -11.20
C ALA A 76 2.37 -6.29 -10.63
N TRP A 77 1.32 -5.58 -10.22
CA TRP A 77 0.06 -6.21 -9.79
C TRP A 77 -0.63 -6.98 -10.92
N ARG A 78 -0.58 -6.49 -12.18
CA ARG A 78 -1.11 -7.23 -13.32
C ARG A 78 -0.38 -8.55 -13.54
N ARG A 79 0.95 -8.55 -13.39
CA ARG A 79 1.77 -9.77 -13.51
C ARG A 79 1.60 -10.73 -12.34
N ALA A 80 1.29 -10.21 -11.15
CA ALA A 80 1.23 -11.02 -9.93
C ALA A 80 0.11 -12.07 -9.95
N GLU A 81 -0.98 -11.84 -10.70
CA GLU A 81 -2.14 -12.75 -10.79
C GLU A 81 -2.58 -13.24 -9.40
N ILE A 82 -2.83 -12.30 -8.49
CA ILE A 82 -3.20 -12.56 -7.10
C ILE A 82 -4.70 -12.31 -6.90
N GLU A 83 -5.32 -13.10 -6.05
CA GLU A 83 -6.72 -12.90 -5.65
C GLU A 83 -6.89 -11.63 -4.81
N GLY A 84 -8.11 -11.10 -4.74
CA GLY A 84 -8.44 -9.89 -4.00
C GLY A 84 -8.27 -8.59 -4.78
N LEU A 85 -7.94 -8.64 -6.07
CA LEU A 85 -7.87 -7.49 -6.96
C LEU A 85 -9.11 -7.39 -7.85
N THR A 86 -9.63 -6.17 -7.99
CA THR A 86 -10.73 -5.84 -8.92
C THR A 86 -10.29 -4.70 -9.83
N TRP A 87 -10.09 -4.99 -11.10
CA TRP A 87 -9.68 -4.01 -12.13
C TRP A 87 -10.88 -3.19 -12.63
N SER A 88 -11.49 -2.45 -11.72
CA SER A 88 -12.68 -1.65 -11.97
C SER A 88 -12.39 -0.34 -12.70
N GLY A 89 -11.17 0.17 -12.59
CA GLY A 89 -10.86 1.56 -12.88
C GLY A 89 -11.41 2.51 -11.81
N SER A 90 -11.16 3.80 -12.02
CA SER A 90 -11.75 4.85 -11.20
C SER A 90 -12.40 5.93 -12.06
N LEU A 91 -13.33 6.68 -11.45
CA LEU A 91 -13.95 7.88 -12.01
C LEU A 91 -13.63 9.05 -11.08
N TRP A 92 -12.79 9.95 -11.56
CA TRP A 92 -12.40 11.16 -10.84
C TRP A 92 -13.18 12.37 -11.37
N PHE A 93 -13.86 13.06 -10.50
CA PHE A 93 -14.64 14.28 -10.77
C PHE A 93 -14.68 15.19 -9.53
N GLU A 94 -13.60 15.13 -8.74
CA GLU A 94 -13.46 15.90 -7.50
C GLU A 94 -13.39 17.39 -7.77
N GLU A 95 -12.82 17.78 -8.90
CA GLU A 95 -12.68 19.17 -9.32
C GLU A 95 -13.36 19.43 -10.66
N GLU A 96 -13.68 20.69 -10.90
CA GLU A 96 -14.26 21.20 -12.15
C GLU A 96 -13.39 22.32 -12.75
N GLY A 97 -13.68 22.73 -13.97
CA GLY A 97 -13.01 23.87 -14.62
C GLY A 97 -11.50 23.68 -14.75
N GLU A 98 -10.73 24.67 -14.29
CA GLU A 98 -9.27 24.70 -14.45
C GLU A 98 -8.57 23.55 -13.72
N GLY A 99 -9.04 23.15 -12.54
CA GLY A 99 -8.48 22.03 -11.79
C GLY A 99 -8.64 20.70 -12.53
N PHE A 100 -9.81 20.47 -13.11
CA PHE A 100 -10.07 19.31 -13.97
C PHE A 100 -9.14 19.30 -15.19
N ASP A 101 -9.01 20.43 -15.87
CA ASP A 101 -8.18 20.54 -17.08
C ASP A 101 -6.68 20.38 -16.74
N ALA A 102 -6.24 20.90 -15.60
CA ALA A 102 -4.87 20.71 -15.09
C ALA A 102 -4.56 19.23 -14.83
N MET A 103 -5.46 18.50 -14.16
CA MET A 103 -5.30 17.05 -13.92
C MET A 103 -5.23 16.27 -15.24
N CYS A 104 -6.11 16.61 -16.20
CA CYS A 104 -6.08 16.02 -17.54
C CYS A 104 -4.73 16.24 -18.22
N ALA A 105 -4.24 17.49 -18.22
CA ALA A 105 -2.98 17.86 -18.85
C ALA A 105 -1.79 17.14 -18.19
N GLN A 106 -1.74 17.10 -16.86
CA GLN A 106 -0.69 16.43 -16.10
C GLN A 106 -0.60 14.93 -16.43
N LEU A 107 -1.73 14.23 -16.40
CA LEU A 107 -1.77 12.79 -16.67
C LEU A 107 -1.48 12.48 -18.16
N ASN A 108 -1.96 13.32 -19.10
CA ASN A 108 -1.64 13.18 -20.53
C ASN A 108 -0.14 13.36 -20.79
N ASN A 109 0.51 14.33 -20.17
CA ASN A 109 1.96 14.56 -20.30
C ASN A 109 2.76 13.34 -19.83
N LEU A 110 2.26 12.64 -18.81
CA LEU A 110 2.84 11.41 -18.29
C LEU A 110 2.41 10.16 -19.09
N LYS A 111 1.60 10.32 -20.12
CA LYS A 111 1.03 9.23 -20.93
C LYS A 111 0.25 8.20 -20.09
N TYR A 112 -0.36 8.67 -19.01
CA TYR A 112 -1.21 7.80 -18.17
C TYR A 112 -2.53 7.51 -18.89
N PRO A 113 -3.00 6.26 -18.93
CA PRO A 113 -4.25 5.92 -19.60
C PRO A 113 -5.44 6.64 -18.96
N LEU A 114 -6.07 7.53 -19.69
CA LEU A 114 -7.24 8.27 -19.24
C LEU A 114 -8.25 8.45 -20.38
N GLU A 115 -9.50 8.67 -20.01
CA GLU A 115 -10.59 9.02 -20.89
C GLU A 115 -11.43 10.12 -20.24
N VAL A 116 -11.61 11.24 -20.93
CA VAL A 116 -12.59 12.26 -20.51
C VAL A 116 -13.97 11.78 -20.96
N ILE A 117 -14.87 11.57 -20.02
CA ILE A 117 -16.24 11.14 -20.28
C ILE A 117 -17.22 12.27 -19.95
N ASP A 118 -18.30 12.32 -20.72
CA ASP A 118 -19.41 13.23 -20.49
C ASP A 118 -20.44 12.66 -19.52
N LYS A 119 -21.40 13.48 -19.15
CA LYS A 119 -22.49 13.16 -18.23
C LYS A 119 -23.30 11.93 -18.67
N GLU A 120 -23.56 11.78 -19.97
CA GLU A 120 -24.38 10.66 -20.46
C GLU A 120 -23.62 9.34 -20.40
N LYS A 121 -22.32 9.36 -20.67
CA LYS A 121 -21.47 8.19 -20.48
C LYS A 121 -21.28 7.86 -19.01
N PHE A 122 -21.11 8.88 -18.15
CA PHE A 122 -21.03 8.69 -16.70
C PHE A 122 -22.30 8.01 -16.15
N LYS A 123 -23.50 8.46 -16.53
CA LYS A 123 -24.78 7.85 -16.13
C LYS A 123 -24.90 6.37 -16.55
N LYS A 124 -24.35 6.02 -17.71
CA LYS A 124 -24.34 4.62 -18.17
C LYS A 124 -23.41 3.75 -17.34
N LEU A 125 -22.28 4.29 -16.89
CA LEU A 125 -21.30 3.59 -16.08
C LEU A 125 -21.76 3.47 -14.63
N GLU A 126 -22.34 4.55 -14.08
CA GLU A 126 -22.78 4.64 -12.67
C GLU A 126 -24.22 5.15 -12.57
N PRO A 127 -25.22 4.34 -12.93
CA PRO A 127 -26.61 4.77 -13.03
C PRO A 127 -27.26 5.10 -11.67
N HIS A 128 -26.63 4.71 -10.57
CA HIS A 128 -27.13 4.96 -9.22
C HIS A 128 -26.64 6.27 -8.60
N ILE A 129 -25.66 6.93 -9.21
CA ILE A 129 -25.18 8.25 -8.77
C ILE A 129 -26.21 9.33 -9.12
N SER A 130 -26.67 10.03 -8.09
CA SER A 130 -27.82 10.95 -8.23
C SER A 130 -27.50 12.22 -9.01
N VAL A 131 -26.28 12.77 -8.82
CA VAL A 131 -25.83 13.99 -9.48
C VAL A 131 -24.58 13.66 -10.30
N PRO A 132 -24.77 13.17 -11.54
CA PRO A 132 -23.64 12.89 -12.41
C PRO A 132 -22.95 14.20 -12.81
N PRO A 133 -21.59 14.25 -12.83
CA PRO A 133 -20.85 15.43 -13.25
C PRO A 133 -21.02 15.70 -14.74
N GLU A 134 -20.79 16.93 -15.18
CA GLU A 134 -20.77 17.27 -16.61
C GLU A 134 -19.59 16.61 -17.34
N ARG A 135 -18.44 16.47 -16.64
CA ARG A 135 -17.25 15.77 -17.12
C ARG A 135 -16.63 14.94 -15.97
N ALA A 136 -16.07 13.79 -16.30
CA ALA A 136 -15.26 13.01 -15.38
C ALA A 136 -14.04 12.42 -16.10
N LEU A 137 -12.96 12.17 -15.36
CA LEU A 137 -11.85 11.34 -15.82
C LEU A 137 -12.13 9.89 -15.49
N ARG A 138 -12.17 9.05 -16.50
CA ARG A 138 -12.10 7.60 -16.33
C ARG A 138 -10.65 7.17 -16.43
N LEU A 139 -10.17 6.45 -15.40
CA LEU A 139 -8.81 5.98 -15.27
C LEU A 139 -8.80 4.43 -15.28
N PRO A 140 -8.79 3.81 -16.47
CA PRO A 140 -9.05 2.37 -16.62
C PRO A 140 -7.90 1.47 -16.13
N ALA A 141 -6.71 2.04 -15.93
CA ALA A 141 -5.56 1.28 -15.45
C ALA A 141 -5.62 0.95 -13.95
N GLU A 142 -6.50 1.60 -13.20
CA GLU A 142 -6.57 1.54 -11.75
C GLU A 142 -7.41 0.34 -11.25
N ALA A 143 -7.19 -0.03 -10.00
CA ALA A 143 -7.85 -1.19 -9.41
C ALA A 143 -8.20 -0.96 -7.93
N ALA A 144 -9.14 -1.74 -7.45
CA ALA A 144 -9.41 -1.92 -6.04
C ALA A 144 -8.75 -3.21 -5.53
N ALA A 145 -8.21 -3.17 -4.32
CA ALA A 145 -7.69 -4.32 -3.61
C ALA A 145 -8.49 -4.57 -2.32
N ASP A 146 -8.93 -5.80 -2.10
CA ASP A 146 -9.18 -6.28 -0.76
C ASP A 146 -7.82 -6.60 -0.15
N THR A 147 -7.29 -5.64 0.61
CA THR A 147 -5.90 -5.70 1.08
C THR A 147 -5.68 -6.80 2.11
N GLY A 148 -6.72 -7.21 2.83
CA GLY A 148 -6.70 -8.39 3.68
C GLY A 148 -6.47 -9.66 2.86
N VAL A 149 -7.34 -9.90 1.87
CA VAL A 149 -7.25 -11.06 0.97
C VAL A 149 -5.91 -11.08 0.23
N VAL A 150 -5.52 -9.96 -0.38
CA VAL A 150 -4.23 -9.84 -1.09
C VAL A 150 -3.05 -10.18 -0.20
N THR A 151 -3.01 -9.67 1.03
CA THR A 151 -1.90 -9.92 1.97
C THR A 151 -1.83 -11.39 2.37
N HIS A 152 -2.96 -12.02 2.67
CA HIS A 152 -3.01 -13.44 3.00
C HIS A 152 -2.60 -14.31 1.80
N ALA A 153 -3.05 -13.99 0.60
CA ALA A 153 -2.68 -14.71 -0.62
C ALA A 153 -1.18 -14.63 -0.92
N LEU A 154 -0.57 -13.44 -0.77
CA LEU A 154 0.88 -13.27 -0.92
C LEU A 154 1.66 -14.09 0.12
N LEU A 155 1.22 -14.07 1.38
CA LEU A 155 1.88 -14.84 2.43
C LEU A 155 1.72 -16.35 2.21
N ALA A 156 0.53 -16.81 1.84
CA ALA A 156 0.29 -18.22 1.50
C ALA A 156 1.16 -18.68 0.32
N ARG A 157 1.31 -17.83 -0.70
CA ARG A 157 2.21 -18.09 -1.84
C ARG A 157 3.67 -18.14 -1.40
N ALA A 158 4.13 -17.23 -0.51
CA ALA A 158 5.46 -17.30 0.08
C ALA A 158 5.68 -18.63 0.82
N GLN A 159 4.69 -19.07 1.60
CA GLN A 159 4.75 -20.34 2.32
C GLN A 159 4.80 -21.55 1.37
N SER A 160 4.12 -21.50 0.23
CA SER A 160 4.23 -22.55 -0.80
C SER A 160 5.63 -22.68 -1.40
N TYR A 161 6.42 -21.60 -1.36
CA TYR A 161 7.85 -21.60 -1.71
C TYR A 161 8.77 -21.91 -0.52
N GLY A 162 8.22 -22.28 0.66
CA GLY A 162 8.98 -22.69 1.82
C GLY A 162 9.21 -21.60 2.87
N ALA A 163 8.66 -20.40 2.72
CA ALA A 163 8.72 -19.38 3.75
C ALA A 163 8.00 -19.82 5.03
N LYS A 164 8.48 -19.36 6.19
CA LYS A 164 7.84 -19.55 7.49
C LYS A 164 7.17 -18.25 7.93
N ALA A 165 6.07 -18.35 8.66
CA ALA A 165 5.40 -17.21 9.27
C ALA A 165 5.26 -17.44 10.78
N LEU A 166 5.84 -16.57 11.57
CA LEU A 166 5.75 -16.52 13.04
C LEU A 166 4.85 -15.34 13.40
N LEU A 167 3.58 -15.64 13.65
CA LEU A 167 2.55 -14.67 13.97
C LEU A 167 2.29 -14.64 15.48
N GLY A 168 1.89 -13.46 16.01
CA GLY A 168 1.78 -13.27 17.45
C GLY A 168 3.14 -13.24 18.16
N VAL A 169 4.22 -12.96 17.41
CA VAL A 169 5.60 -12.97 17.90
C VAL A 169 6.20 -11.56 17.79
N ASP A 170 6.53 -10.97 18.94
CA ASP A 170 7.18 -9.66 18.98
C ASP A 170 8.66 -9.77 18.66
N VAL A 171 9.15 -8.88 17.80
CA VAL A 171 10.58 -8.62 17.62
C VAL A 171 11.01 -7.61 18.68
N ARG A 172 12.02 -7.98 19.46
CA ARG A 172 12.57 -7.17 20.55
C ARG A 172 13.79 -6.37 20.11
N GLU A 173 14.67 -7.01 19.34
CA GLU A 173 15.94 -6.44 18.94
C GLU A 173 16.47 -7.10 17.66
N ILE A 174 17.21 -6.34 16.87
CA ILE A 174 18.01 -6.81 15.76
C ILE A 174 19.47 -6.70 16.22
N ASP A 175 20.10 -7.83 16.46
CA ASP A 175 21.49 -7.88 16.94
C ASP A 175 22.48 -7.86 15.77
N THR A 176 23.63 -7.24 16.03
CA THR A 176 24.72 -7.10 15.07
C THR A 176 26.04 -7.60 15.62
N ARG A 177 26.84 -8.22 14.75
CA ARG A 177 28.22 -8.65 15.07
C ARG A 177 29.17 -8.22 13.98
N ASN A 178 30.26 -7.60 14.35
CA ASN A 178 31.27 -7.10 13.41
C ASN A 178 30.70 -6.16 12.32
N GLY A 179 29.71 -5.35 12.68
CA GLY A 179 29.09 -4.40 11.73
C GLY A 179 28.03 -4.99 10.80
N ALA A 180 27.69 -6.27 10.95
CA ALA A 180 26.66 -6.93 10.15
C ALA A 180 25.53 -7.49 11.03
N VAL A 181 24.33 -7.63 10.49
CA VAL A 181 23.20 -8.34 11.13
C VAL A 181 23.61 -9.79 11.43
N SER A 182 23.21 -10.30 12.58
CA SER A 182 23.55 -11.66 13.03
C SER A 182 22.32 -12.47 13.40
N TYR A 183 21.41 -11.89 14.17
CA TYR A 183 20.16 -12.53 14.56
C TYR A 183 19.08 -11.51 14.95
N VAL A 184 17.86 -11.99 15.06
CA VAL A 184 16.69 -11.23 15.55
C VAL A 184 16.22 -11.88 16.84
N GLU A 185 16.20 -11.12 17.94
CA GLU A 185 15.59 -11.53 19.20
C GLU A 185 14.09 -11.35 19.16
N THR A 186 13.35 -12.41 19.46
CA THR A 186 11.89 -12.39 19.47
C THR A 186 11.32 -12.90 20.78
N SER A 187 10.02 -12.73 20.99
CA SER A 187 9.31 -13.30 22.13
C SER A 187 9.26 -14.84 22.10
N ALA A 188 9.53 -15.45 20.95
CA ALA A 188 9.53 -16.89 20.73
C ALA A 188 10.95 -17.49 20.63
N GLY A 189 12.00 -16.70 20.87
CA GLY A 189 13.40 -17.11 20.77
C GLY A 189 14.15 -16.37 19.68
N THR A 190 15.39 -16.76 19.45
CA THR A 190 16.35 -16.12 18.56
C THR A 190 16.29 -16.70 17.16
N LEU A 191 16.26 -15.85 16.15
CA LEU A 191 16.29 -16.21 14.73
C LEU A 191 17.62 -15.77 14.12
N ALA A 192 18.45 -16.69 13.71
CA ALA A 192 19.66 -16.35 12.96
C ALA A 192 19.31 -15.77 11.59
N ALA A 193 19.94 -14.67 11.22
CA ALA A 193 19.68 -13.96 9.98
C ALA A 193 20.98 -13.50 9.32
N ASP A 194 21.06 -13.66 8.00
CA ASP A 194 22.10 -13.08 7.15
C ASP A 194 21.63 -11.70 6.63
N CYS A 195 20.30 -11.51 6.56
CA CYS A 195 19.65 -10.25 6.20
C CYS A 195 18.35 -10.08 6.99
N VAL A 196 18.04 -8.85 7.38
CA VAL A 196 16.77 -8.47 8.00
C VAL A 196 16.11 -7.37 7.17
N VAL A 197 14.87 -7.61 6.73
CA VAL A 197 14.04 -6.61 6.04
C VAL A 197 13.02 -6.08 7.03
N VAL A 198 13.12 -4.79 7.37
CA VAL A 198 12.18 -4.12 8.26
C VAL A 198 11.04 -3.52 7.43
N ALA A 199 9.89 -4.21 7.42
CA ALA A 199 8.64 -3.83 6.75
C ALA A 199 7.50 -3.63 7.78
N ALA A 200 7.85 -3.12 8.98
CA ALA A 200 6.96 -3.03 10.14
C ALA A 200 6.06 -1.79 10.16
N GLY A 201 5.91 -1.10 9.03
CA GLY A 201 5.06 0.08 8.88
C GLY A 201 5.43 1.18 9.89
N THR A 202 4.47 1.64 10.69
CA THR A 202 4.71 2.67 11.73
C THR A 202 5.61 2.20 12.87
N GLY A 203 5.85 0.91 13.01
CA GLY A 203 6.77 0.34 14.00
C GLY A 203 8.24 0.30 13.54
N SER A 204 8.51 0.63 12.28
CA SER A 204 9.87 0.53 11.72
C SER A 204 10.90 1.41 12.45
N PRO A 205 10.63 2.68 12.83
CA PRO A 205 11.61 3.50 13.53
C PRO A 205 12.16 2.85 14.80
N ALA A 206 11.28 2.33 15.66
CA ALA A 206 11.68 1.72 16.93
C ALA A 206 12.63 0.51 16.78
N LEU A 207 12.60 -0.14 15.61
CA LEU A 207 13.49 -1.28 15.31
C LEU A 207 14.84 -0.87 14.73
N VAL A 208 14.91 0.29 14.04
CA VAL A 208 16.13 0.69 13.32
C VAL A 208 16.92 1.81 14.02
N GLU A 209 16.26 2.65 14.83
CA GLU A 209 16.92 3.71 15.59
C GLU A 209 18.03 3.20 16.55
N PRO A 210 17.85 2.06 17.26
CA PRO A 210 18.92 1.49 18.08
C PRO A 210 20.17 1.09 17.27
N LEU A 211 20.02 0.90 15.96
CA LEU A 211 21.10 0.56 15.02
C LEU A 211 21.73 1.82 14.39
N GLY A 212 21.39 3.00 14.88
CA GLY A 212 21.89 4.29 14.35
C GLY A 212 21.24 4.75 13.05
N VAL A 213 20.10 4.18 12.69
CA VAL A 213 19.36 4.58 11.46
C VAL A 213 18.24 5.53 11.82
N PHE A 214 18.34 6.77 11.35
CA PHE A 214 17.27 7.76 11.50
C PHE A 214 16.18 7.54 10.45
N LEU A 215 14.95 7.25 10.88
CA LEU A 215 13.78 7.01 10.02
C LEU A 215 12.61 7.89 10.48
N PRO A 216 12.56 9.16 10.05
CA PRO A 216 11.53 10.08 10.50
C PRO A 216 10.18 9.76 9.86
N MET A 217 9.15 9.61 10.71
CA MET A 217 7.80 9.24 10.30
C MET A 217 6.78 10.27 10.80
N LEU A 218 5.81 10.58 9.94
CA LEU A 218 4.67 11.42 10.30
C LEU A 218 3.57 10.57 10.93
N ARG A 219 2.90 11.14 11.94
CA ARG A 219 1.68 10.56 12.48
C ARG A 219 0.52 10.95 11.56
N ARG A 220 -0.13 9.98 10.94
CA ARG A 220 -1.23 10.19 9.98
C ARG A 220 -2.34 9.17 10.24
N PRO A 221 -3.38 9.52 11.04
CA PRO A 221 -4.53 8.66 11.23
C PRO A 221 -5.32 8.52 9.94
N GLY A 222 -5.87 7.36 9.68
CA GLY A 222 -6.82 7.07 8.62
C GLY A 222 -8.04 6.37 9.19
N LEU A 223 -9.19 7.00 9.13
CA LEU A 223 -10.45 6.46 9.60
C LEU A 223 -11.35 6.13 8.42
N LEU A 224 -11.83 4.89 8.35
CA LEU A 224 -12.71 4.40 7.30
C LEU A 224 -14.03 3.94 7.89
N ILE A 225 -15.12 4.17 7.19
CA ILE A 225 -16.39 3.48 7.43
C ILE A 225 -16.55 2.32 6.46
N THR A 226 -17.13 1.24 6.95
CA THR A 226 -17.64 0.12 6.15
C THR A 226 -19.13 0.02 6.40
N THR A 227 -19.94 -0.05 5.33
CA THR A 227 -21.40 -0.19 5.47
C THR A 227 -21.83 -1.65 5.52
N CYS A 228 -23.06 -1.89 5.96
CA CYS A 228 -23.71 -3.18 5.72
C CYS A 228 -23.73 -3.50 4.22
N ALA A 229 -23.65 -4.78 3.89
CA ALA A 229 -23.66 -5.25 2.51
C ALA A 229 -25.02 -4.96 1.83
N MET A 230 -24.96 -4.66 0.55
CA MET A 230 -26.13 -4.49 -0.31
C MET A 230 -25.83 -4.98 -1.73
N PRO A 231 -26.84 -5.15 -2.59
CA PRO A 231 -26.62 -5.52 -4.00
C PRO A 231 -25.63 -4.58 -4.70
N PRO A 232 -24.92 -5.04 -5.72
CA PRO A 232 -23.99 -4.18 -6.50
C PRO A 232 -24.72 -2.99 -7.12
N VAL A 233 -24.28 -1.78 -6.82
CA VAL A 233 -24.80 -0.53 -7.36
C VAL A 233 -23.69 0.41 -7.82
N LEU A 234 -22.43 0.08 -7.53
CA LEU A 234 -21.27 0.86 -7.92
C LEU A 234 -20.22 -0.06 -8.56
N SER A 235 -19.74 0.34 -9.74
CA SER A 235 -18.80 -0.47 -10.53
C SER A 235 -17.36 0.02 -10.47
N HIS A 236 -17.15 1.32 -10.25
CA HIS A 236 -15.82 1.95 -10.23
C HIS A 236 -15.49 2.49 -8.84
N ILE A 237 -14.22 2.75 -8.61
CA ILE A 237 -13.80 3.62 -7.50
C ILE A 237 -14.23 5.04 -7.89
N LEU A 238 -14.96 5.72 -7.02
CA LEU A 238 -15.35 7.12 -7.22
C LEU A 238 -14.46 8.05 -6.41
N VAL A 239 -14.05 9.14 -7.05
CA VAL A 239 -13.39 10.29 -6.41
C VAL A 239 -14.26 11.50 -6.71
N ALA A 240 -15.23 11.70 -5.84
CA ALA A 240 -16.22 12.76 -5.92
C ALA A 240 -15.82 13.97 -5.06
N PRO A 241 -16.39 15.16 -5.28
CA PRO A 241 -16.18 16.30 -4.39
C PRO A 241 -16.42 15.94 -2.92
N GLY A 242 -15.36 15.97 -2.14
CA GLY A 242 -15.37 15.69 -0.71
C GLY A 242 -15.61 14.22 -0.30
N GLN A 243 -15.60 13.26 -1.24
CA GLN A 243 -15.78 11.85 -0.86
C GLN A 243 -15.19 10.87 -1.87
N GLU A 244 -14.28 10.03 -1.40
CA GLU A 244 -13.90 8.80 -2.08
C GLU A 244 -14.84 7.65 -1.67
N LEU A 245 -15.18 6.79 -2.60
CA LEU A 245 -16.11 5.69 -2.37
C LEU A 245 -15.80 4.50 -3.29
N ARG A 246 -15.89 3.30 -2.75
CA ARG A 246 -15.94 2.07 -3.57
C ARG A 246 -16.89 1.05 -2.96
N GLN A 247 -17.45 0.19 -3.80
CA GLN A 247 -18.19 -0.99 -3.33
C GLN A 247 -17.28 -2.22 -3.44
N MET A 248 -17.23 -3.00 -2.37
CA MET A 248 -16.48 -4.24 -2.30
C MET A 248 -17.25 -5.38 -2.98
N PRO A 249 -16.59 -6.47 -3.40
CA PRO A 249 -17.27 -7.61 -4.03
C PRO A 249 -18.35 -8.27 -3.16
N ASP A 250 -18.25 -8.14 -1.83
CA ASP A 250 -19.24 -8.61 -0.88
C ASP A 250 -20.45 -7.68 -0.70
N GLY A 251 -20.48 -6.57 -1.44
CA GLY A 251 -21.57 -5.60 -1.44
C GLY A 251 -21.44 -4.46 -0.43
N ARG A 252 -20.44 -4.47 0.46
CA ARG A 252 -20.20 -3.40 1.43
C ARG A 252 -19.53 -2.20 0.73
N PHE A 253 -19.90 -0.99 1.15
CA PHE A 253 -19.16 0.19 0.76
C PHE A 253 -18.03 0.46 1.73
N LEU A 254 -16.94 0.96 1.19
CA LEU A 254 -15.78 1.45 1.94
C LEU A 254 -15.54 2.91 1.59
N ALA A 255 -15.47 3.77 2.61
CA ALA A 255 -15.27 5.20 2.43
C ALA A 255 -14.38 5.80 3.51
N PRO A 256 -13.39 6.65 3.16
CA PRO A 256 -12.66 7.45 4.12
C PRO A 256 -13.56 8.48 4.80
N THR A 257 -13.30 8.77 6.07
CA THR A 257 -14.04 9.79 6.80
C THR A 257 -13.53 11.21 6.54
N SER A 258 -12.29 11.36 6.11
CA SER A 258 -11.75 12.65 5.69
C SER A 258 -12.28 13.03 4.31
N PRO A 259 -12.83 14.24 4.11
CA PRO A 259 -13.27 14.73 2.80
C PRO A 259 -12.11 14.94 1.83
N ASN A 260 -10.90 15.16 2.34
CA ASN A 260 -9.68 15.36 1.56
C ASN A 260 -8.67 14.23 1.80
N HIS A 261 -9.11 12.99 1.65
CA HIS A 261 -8.34 11.82 2.05
C HIS A 261 -6.92 11.78 1.46
N GLN A 262 -6.76 12.13 0.20
CA GLN A 262 -5.44 12.15 -0.46
C GLN A 262 -4.52 13.26 0.06
N ALA A 263 -5.08 14.40 0.45
CA ALA A 263 -4.36 15.56 0.97
C ALA A 263 -4.48 15.72 2.50
N ASP A 264 -4.96 14.69 3.21
CA ASP A 264 -5.15 14.77 4.66
C ASP A 264 -3.80 14.72 5.39
N GLU A 265 -3.38 15.86 5.94
CA GLU A 265 -2.14 16.04 6.69
C GLU A 265 -2.34 16.09 8.21
N ALA A 266 -3.54 15.87 8.71
CA ALA A 266 -3.83 15.89 10.14
C ALA A 266 -3.01 14.84 10.91
N SER A 267 -2.39 15.22 12.02
CA SER A 267 -1.66 14.31 12.90
C SER A 267 -2.55 13.55 13.87
N ASP A 268 -3.77 14.05 14.09
CA ASP A 268 -4.78 13.48 14.98
C ASP A 268 -6.17 13.58 14.34
N LEU A 269 -7.14 12.86 14.91
CA LEU A 269 -8.52 12.97 14.46
C LEU A 269 -9.06 14.38 14.79
N THR A 270 -9.70 15.02 13.81
CA THR A 270 -10.24 16.39 13.94
C THR A 270 -11.53 16.48 14.73
N ALA A 271 -12.18 15.33 14.96
CA ALA A 271 -13.41 15.21 15.76
C ALA A 271 -13.53 13.79 16.34
N SER A 272 -14.62 13.50 17.05
CA SER A 272 -14.88 12.14 17.52
C SER A 272 -15.06 11.16 16.36
N VAL A 273 -14.69 9.90 16.58
CA VAL A 273 -14.87 8.81 15.59
C VAL A 273 -16.30 8.76 15.08
N GLN A 274 -17.30 8.88 15.99
CA GLN A 274 -18.70 8.86 15.61
C GLN A 274 -19.06 10.04 14.69
N SER A 275 -18.66 11.27 15.05
CA SER A 275 -18.96 12.46 14.26
C SER A 275 -18.33 12.38 12.85
N LEU A 276 -17.10 11.88 12.76
CA LEU A 276 -16.42 11.69 11.47
C LEU A 276 -17.11 10.62 10.62
N ALA A 277 -17.54 9.52 11.25
CA ALA A 277 -18.25 8.44 10.60
C ALA A 277 -19.63 8.89 10.08
N ASP A 278 -20.40 9.60 10.90
CA ASP A 278 -21.71 10.14 10.51
C ASP A 278 -21.58 11.13 9.35
N GLY A 279 -20.58 12.01 9.38
CA GLY A 279 -20.30 12.94 8.29
C GLY A 279 -19.92 12.24 6.98
N ALA A 280 -19.15 11.15 7.04
CA ALA A 280 -18.84 10.35 5.86
C ALA A 280 -20.11 9.64 5.32
N LEU A 281 -20.90 9.02 6.21
CA LEU A 281 -22.15 8.38 5.80
C LEU A 281 -23.10 9.37 5.13
N GLU A 282 -23.20 10.60 5.64
CA GLU A 282 -24.01 11.65 5.03
C GLU A 282 -23.54 12.00 3.62
N ARG A 283 -22.21 12.15 3.43
CA ARG A 283 -21.64 12.43 2.10
C ARG A 283 -21.88 11.29 1.11
N VAL A 284 -21.68 10.04 1.54
CA VAL A 284 -21.98 8.85 0.72
C VAL A 284 -23.48 8.75 0.40
N SER A 285 -24.36 9.02 1.37
CA SER A 285 -25.82 8.99 1.16
C SER A 285 -26.29 10.06 0.17
N ARG A 286 -25.60 11.20 0.09
CA ARG A 286 -25.90 12.23 -0.94
C ARG A 286 -25.53 11.75 -2.35
N LEU A 287 -24.51 10.93 -2.50
CA LEU A 287 -24.16 10.32 -3.79
C LEU A 287 -25.18 9.25 -4.20
N LEU A 288 -25.73 8.53 -3.24
CA LEU A 288 -26.61 7.36 -3.43
C LEU A 288 -27.98 7.51 -2.70
N PRO A 289 -28.75 8.59 -2.92
CA PRO A 289 -29.93 8.92 -2.10
C PRO A 289 -31.10 7.94 -2.24
N LYS A 290 -31.09 7.08 -3.25
CA LYS A 290 -32.10 6.03 -3.44
C LYS A 290 -31.81 4.76 -2.59
N HIS A 291 -30.68 4.74 -1.88
CA HIS A 291 -30.22 3.60 -1.11
C HIS A 291 -30.09 3.99 0.36
N THR A 292 -30.65 3.16 1.24
CA THR A 292 -30.47 3.31 2.69
C THR A 292 -29.16 2.64 3.09
N LEU A 293 -28.19 3.43 3.53
CA LEU A 293 -26.89 2.95 3.97
C LEU A 293 -26.82 2.98 5.49
N THR A 294 -26.19 1.95 6.06
CA THR A 294 -25.96 1.83 7.50
C THR A 294 -24.51 1.46 7.73
N ILE A 295 -23.84 2.10 8.66
CA ILE A 295 -22.48 1.76 9.06
C ILE A 295 -22.50 0.41 9.77
N GLU A 296 -21.71 -0.54 9.29
CA GLU A 296 -21.43 -1.81 9.95
C GLU A 296 -20.25 -1.66 10.92
N SER A 297 -19.20 -0.99 10.46
CA SER A 297 -17.99 -0.77 11.28
C SER A 297 -17.24 0.49 10.89
N THR A 298 -16.43 0.93 11.84
CA THR A 298 -15.48 2.04 11.65
C THR A 298 -14.09 1.57 12.07
N THR A 299 -13.10 1.77 11.23
CA THR A 299 -11.74 1.28 11.47
C THR A 299 -10.73 2.41 11.43
N LEU A 300 -9.90 2.51 12.49
CA LEU A 300 -8.80 3.45 12.58
C LEU A 300 -7.47 2.74 12.39
N ALA A 301 -6.61 3.30 11.55
CA ALA A 301 -5.21 2.90 11.43
C ALA A 301 -4.31 4.13 11.29
N PHE A 302 -3.02 3.95 11.57
CA PHE A 302 -2.02 4.98 11.28
C PHE A 302 -1.27 4.62 10.00
N ARG A 303 -1.31 5.55 9.05
CA ARG A 303 -0.62 5.39 7.77
C ARG A 303 0.89 5.51 7.99
N PRO A 304 1.72 4.58 7.49
CA PRO A 304 3.18 4.67 7.59
C PRO A 304 3.70 5.68 6.57
N VAL A 305 3.76 6.95 6.94
CA VAL A 305 4.16 8.06 6.07
C VAL A 305 5.52 8.57 6.50
N PRO A 306 6.61 8.35 5.74
CA PRO A 306 7.88 9.01 5.99
C PRO A 306 7.75 10.53 5.91
N GLN A 307 8.65 11.27 6.55
CA GLN A 307 8.54 12.73 6.73
C GLN A 307 8.38 13.50 5.42
N ASP A 308 8.99 13.04 4.34
CA ASP A 308 8.88 13.65 3.00
C ASP A 308 7.74 13.09 2.15
N GLY A 309 6.91 12.19 2.71
CA GLY A 309 5.80 11.55 2.00
C GLY A 309 6.20 10.45 1.02
N LEU A 310 7.48 10.22 0.79
CA LEU A 310 8.00 9.26 -0.20
C LEU A 310 8.38 7.92 0.45
N PRO A 311 8.39 6.81 -0.33
CA PRO A 311 8.88 5.52 0.16
C PRO A 311 10.29 5.58 0.72
N VAL A 312 10.61 4.75 1.71
CA VAL A 312 11.97 4.51 2.21
C VAL A 312 12.28 3.04 1.95
N VAL A 313 13.15 2.77 0.96
CA VAL A 313 13.46 1.42 0.50
C VAL A 313 14.95 1.30 0.20
N GLY A 314 15.63 0.41 0.90
CA GLY A 314 17.05 0.16 0.65
C GLY A 314 17.83 -0.30 1.87
N PRO A 315 19.12 -0.62 1.68
CA PRO A 315 20.02 -0.92 2.78
C PRO A 315 20.27 0.30 3.65
N ALA A 316 20.45 0.10 4.96
CA ALA A 316 20.71 1.17 5.92
C ALA A 316 21.43 0.62 7.16
N GLY A 317 22.33 1.42 7.76
CA GLY A 317 23.05 1.02 8.98
C GLY A 317 23.97 -0.17 8.78
N PRO A 318 23.91 -1.21 9.63
CA PRO A 318 24.77 -2.39 9.55
C PRO A 318 24.51 -3.20 8.28
N ASP A 319 25.54 -3.92 7.83
CA ASP A 319 25.42 -4.82 6.68
C ASP A 319 24.30 -5.85 6.92
N GLY A 320 23.52 -6.14 5.90
CA GLY A 320 22.38 -7.04 5.99
C GLY A 320 21.10 -6.42 6.56
N LEU A 321 21.08 -5.14 6.95
CA LEU A 321 19.84 -4.45 7.30
C LEU A 321 19.24 -3.77 6.05
N TYR A 322 17.94 -3.99 5.81
CA TYR A 322 17.17 -3.43 4.73
C TYR A 322 15.84 -2.86 5.22
N ILE A 323 15.46 -1.67 4.78
CA ILE A 323 14.23 -1.01 5.18
C ILE A 323 13.25 -0.98 4.01
N ALA A 324 11.96 -1.21 4.28
CA ALA A 324 10.86 -1.07 3.32
C ALA A 324 9.63 -0.49 4.01
N THR A 325 9.58 0.85 4.12
CA THR A 325 8.48 1.57 4.78
C THR A 325 7.97 2.69 3.86
N MET A 326 6.65 2.81 3.73
CA MET A 326 6.08 3.76 2.77
C MET A 326 4.61 4.04 2.98
N HIS A 327 4.18 5.23 2.59
CA HIS A 327 2.80 5.49 2.19
C HIS A 327 2.50 4.83 0.83
N SER A 328 1.23 4.71 0.47
CA SER A 328 0.78 4.07 -0.80
C SER A 328 1.21 2.60 -0.96
N GLY A 329 1.45 1.91 0.17
CA GLY A 329 1.96 0.54 0.19
C GLY A 329 1.11 -0.43 -0.61
N VAL A 330 -0.20 -0.23 -0.72
CA VAL A 330 -1.09 -1.10 -1.52
C VAL A 330 -0.74 -1.00 -3.01
N THR A 331 -0.60 0.20 -3.56
CA THR A 331 -0.16 0.38 -4.95
C THR A 331 1.22 -0.21 -5.19
N LEU A 332 2.14 -0.03 -4.24
CA LEU A 332 3.56 -0.30 -4.42
C LEU A 332 3.98 -1.73 -4.06
N ALA A 333 3.18 -2.49 -3.31
CA ALA A 333 3.64 -3.75 -2.71
C ALA A 333 4.21 -4.74 -3.74
N ALA A 334 3.54 -4.94 -4.88
CA ALA A 334 4.00 -5.90 -5.87
C ALA A 334 5.38 -5.52 -6.44
N ILE A 335 5.55 -4.26 -6.86
CA ILE A 335 6.82 -3.79 -7.43
C ILE A 335 7.92 -3.72 -6.39
N ILE A 336 7.61 -3.33 -5.15
CA ILE A 336 8.59 -3.31 -4.06
C ILE A 336 9.05 -4.73 -3.73
N GLY A 337 8.14 -5.71 -3.74
CA GLY A 337 8.52 -7.12 -3.61
C GLY A 337 9.53 -7.55 -4.68
N GLU A 338 9.24 -7.26 -5.95
CA GLU A 338 10.12 -7.58 -7.09
C GLU A 338 11.51 -6.89 -6.95
N LEU A 339 11.53 -5.57 -6.69
CA LEU A 339 12.77 -4.80 -6.65
C LEU A 339 13.65 -5.15 -5.44
N VAL A 340 13.05 -5.36 -4.26
CA VAL A 340 13.78 -5.79 -3.06
C VAL A 340 14.37 -7.18 -3.27
N ALA A 341 13.60 -8.12 -3.83
CA ALA A 341 14.13 -9.44 -4.14
C ALA A 341 15.24 -9.37 -5.18
N GLN A 342 15.11 -8.54 -6.22
CA GLN A 342 16.16 -8.30 -7.21
C GLN A 342 17.47 -7.83 -6.54
N GLU A 343 17.41 -6.83 -5.64
CA GLU A 343 18.59 -6.29 -4.96
C GLU A 343 19.26 -7.31 -4.04
N LEU A 344 18.46 -8.00 -3.22
CA LEU A 344 18.99 -8.96 -2.24
C LEU A 344 19.49 -10.26 -2.92
N THR A 345 18.96 -10.58 -4.09
CA THR A 345 19.36 -11.76 -4.86
C THR A 345 20.57 -11.49 -5.75
N ASN A 346 20.55 -10.39 -6.52
CA ASN A 346 21.53 -10.11 -7.56
C ASN A 346 22.66 -9.17 -7.11
N GLY A 347 22.52 -8.53 -5.91
CA GLY A 347 23.52 -7.63 -5.32
C GLY A 347 23.66 -6.28 -6.01
N GLY A 348 22.78 -5.93 -6.95
CA GLY A 348 22.82 -4.67 -7.69
C GLY A 348 21.65 -3.74 -7.34
N PRO A 349 21.86 -2.40 -7.22
CA PRO A 349 20.80 -1.47 -6.90
C PRO A 349 19.77 -1.36 -8.02
N ALA A 350 18.48 -1.40 -7.67
CA ALA A 350 17.39 -1.16 -8.59
C ALA A 350 17.24 0.35 -8.87
N GLU A 351 17.30 0.73 -10.15
CA GLU A 351 17.27 2.14 -10.58
C GLU A 351 15.99 2.87 -10.08
N LEU A 352 14.84 2.22 -10.15
CA LEU A 352 13.56 2.78 -9.67
C LEU A 352 13.57 3.10 -8.18
N LEU A 353 14.44 2.47 -7.39
CA LEU A 353 14.56 2.73 -5.95
C LEU A 353 15.58 3.80 -5.60
N ALA A 354 16.36 4.31 -6.55
CA ALA A 354 17.40 5.30 -6.29
C ALA A 354 16.90 6.55 -5.54
N PRO A 355 15.73 7.15 -5.84
CA PRO A 355 15.22 8.31 -5.12
C PRO A 355 14.75 8.01 -3.69
N TYR A 356 14.60 6.73 -3.33
CA TYR A 356 13.90 6.30 -2.10
C TYR A 356 14.84 5.69 -1.05
N ARG A 357 16.15 5.89 -1.21
CA ARG A 357 17.14 5.32 -0.28
C ARG A 357 17.04 5.95 1.10
N PRO A 358 17.20 5.14 2.18
CA PRO A 358 17.22 5.64 3.56
C PRO A 358 18.28 6.71 3.79
N ALA A 359 19.41 6.64 3.09
CA ALA A 359 20.51 7.59 3.19
C ALA A 359 20.13 9.07 2.93
N ARG A 360 18.95 9.32 2.30
CA ARG A 360 18.48 10.72 2.10
C ARG A 360 18.07 11.40 3.41
N PHE A 361 17.96 10.66 4.50
CA PHE A 361 17.71 11.20 5.85
C PHE A 361 18.95 11.16 6.74
N ALA A 362 20.08 10.66 6.25
CA ALA A 362 21.35 10.75 6.96
C ALA A 362 21.95 12.13 6.70
N ASP A 363 22.14 12.92 7.78
CA ASP A 363 22.91 14.16 7.76
C ASP A 363 24.43 13.89 7.78
#